data_de1543a30932b7401f5088ada7640b51
#
_entry.id   de1543a30932b7401f5088ada7640b51
#
_cell.length_a   1.000
_cell.length_b   1.000
_cell.length_c   1.000
_cell.angle_alpha   90.00
_cell.angle_beta   90.00
_cell.angle_gamma   90.00
#
_symmetry.space_group_name_H-M   'P 1'
#
loop_
_entity.id
_entity.type
_entity.pdbx_description
1 polymer ?
#
loop_
_entity_poly.entity_id
_entity_poly.type
_entity_poly.pdbx_seq_one_letter_code
_entity_poly.pdbx_strand_id
1 'polypeptide(L)'
;KLQYTVDMRNPYFIDTVYYHGFSERTLRIMNMSRRRSLISPGEQFNVTDLDGERTRISTLLRNVGCYYFRPDYLTYQADTTLVPGGHVAMRMVPAPGMPSVAEKPFYVGKKAFYLYGKQGQTPNDSIDYKGLRIYYHDKLRVRPNMIYRWLNYQAYRQKRQVQDSTGISRRRSMQ
;
A
#
# COMPACT_ATOMS: atom_id res chain seq x y z
N LYS A 1 -25.77 43.80 -6.31
CA LYS A 1 -25.24 42.86 -7.33
C LYS A 1 -23.76 42.62 -7.01
N LEU A 2 -23.43 41.38 -6.67
CA LEU A 2 -22.01 40.95 -6.50
C LEU A 2 -21.49 40.58 -7.88
N GLN A 3 -20.35 41.15 -8.27
CA GLN A 3 -19.65 40.83 -9.50
C GLN A 3 -18.28 40.27 -9.18
N TYR A 4 -17.96 39.08 -9.66
CA TYR A 4 -16.66 38.46 -9.54
C TYR A 4 -15.93 38.57 -10.88
N THR A 5 -14.72 39.07 -10.87
CA THR A 5 -13.82 39.03 -12.03
C THR A 5 -12.76 37.95 -11.75
N VAL A 6 -12.73 36.95 -12.60
CA VAL A 6 -11.76 35.84 -12.48
C VAL A 6 -10.78 35.96 -13.65
N ASP A 7 -9.51 36.12 -13.33
CA ASP A 7 -8.42 36.07 -14.31
C ASP A 7 -7.88 34.63 -14.36
N MET A 8 -8.20 33.92 -15.43
CA MET A 8 -7.73 32.55 -15.65
C MET A 8 -6.38 32.59 -16.32
N ARG A 9 -5.33 32.22 -15.55
CA ARG A 9 -3.99 32.05 -16.09
C ARG A 9 -3.88 30.75 -16.89
N ASN A 10 -2.83 30.66 -17.73
CA ASN A 10 -2.56 29.45 -18.47
C ASN A 10 -2.33 28.26 -17.52
N PRO A 11 -2.88 27.06 -17.83
CA PRO A 11 -2.70 25.88 -17.02
C PRO A 11 -1.22 25.42 -17.05
N TYR A 12 -0.77 24.83 -15.95
CA TYR A 12 0.51 24.14 -15.89
C TYR A 12 0.34 22.68 -16.32
N PHE A 13 1.34 22.14 -17.03
CA PHE A 13 1.41 20.73 -17.42
C PHE A 13 2.58 20.04 -16.71
N ILE A 14 2.38 18.80 -16.36
CA ILE A 14 3.41 17.98 -15.73
C ILE A 14 4.45 17.60 -16.80
N ASP A 15 5.71 17.94 -16.58
CA ASP A 15 6.81 17.53 -17.46
C ASP A 15 7.36 16.17 -17.05
N THR A 16 7.74 16.06 -15.79
CA THR A 16 8.32 14.83 -15.23
C THR A 16 7.84 14.59 -13.81
N VAL A 17 7.81 13.29 -13.42
CA VAL A 17 7.47 12.86 -12.06
C VAL A 17 8.59 12.00 -11.51
N TYR A 18 9.16 12.36 -10.35
CA TYR A 18 10.22 11.62 -9.67
C TYR A 18 9.79 11.21 -8.28
N TYR A 19 10.29 10.06 -7.82
CA TYR A 19 10.21 9.62 -6.43
C TYR A 19 11.59 9.73 -5.80
N HIS A 20 11.71 10.43 -4.67
CA HIS A 20 12.99 10.67 -4.03
C HIS A 20 12.87 10.68 -2.49
N GLY A 21 13.94 10.30 -1.78
CA GLY A 21 14.01 10.40 -0.33
C GLY A 21 13.38 9.26 0.45
N PHE A 22 12.83 8.26 -0.22
CA PHE A 22 12.30 7.03 0.41
C PHE A 22 13.36 5.93 0.45
N SER A 23 13.12 4.88 1.25
CA SER A 23 13.97 3.70 1.25
C SER A 23 14.04 3.06 -0.14
N GLU A 24 15.16 2.37 -0.45
CA GLU A 24 15.35 1.68 -1.74
C GLU A 24 14.20 0.72 -2.07
N ARG A 25 13.73 -0.01 -1.06
CA ARG A 25 12.58 -0.92 -1.20
C ARG A 25 11.32 -0.18 -1.61
N THR A 26 11.01 0.93 -0.94
CA THR A 26 9.83 1.77 -1.23
C THR A 26 9.92 2.36 -2.63
N LEU A 27 11.06 2.94 -3.00
CA LEU A 27 11.30 3.48 -4.35
C LEU A 27 11.11 2.42 -5.43
N ARG A 28 11.61 1.20 -5.22
CA ARG A 28 11.42 0.09 -6.16
C ARG A 28 9.95 -0.24 -6.36
N ILE A 29 9.16 -0.33 -5.28
CA ILE A 29 7.72 -0.62 -5.33
C ILE A 29 6.96 0.50 -6.06
N MET A 30 7.25 1.75 -5.73
CA MET A 30 6.63 2.91 -6.38
C MET A 30 6.94 2.95 -7.89
N ASN A 31 8.20 2.76 -8.27
CA ASN A 31 8.61 2.75 -9.68
C ASN A 31 7.98 1.60 -10.48
N MET A 32 7.86 0.40 -9.90
CA MET A 32 7.16 -0.73 -10.54
C MET A 32 5.68 -0.44 -10.79
N SER A 33 5.06 0.41 -9.98
CA SER A 33 3.64 0.78 -10.11
C SER A 33 3.41 2.02 -10.99
N ARG A 34 4.46 2.62 -11.56
CA ARG A 34 4.41 3.89 -12.29
C ARG A 34 3.41 3.90 -13.46
N ARG A 35 3.22 2.76 -14.13
CA ARG A 35 2.23 2.62 -15.22
C ARG A 35 0.77 2.82 -14.77
N ARG A 36 0.50 2.80 -13.47
CA ARG A 36 -0.82 3.00 -12.88
C ARG A 36 -0.93 4.35 -12.17
N SER A 37 0.03 5.24 -12.39
CA SER A 37 0.02 6.58 -11.79
C SER A 37 -1.16 7.37 -12.32
N LEU A 38 -1.75 8.18 -11.46
CA LEU A 38 -2.79 9.15 -11.80
C LEU A 38 -2.21 10.48 -12.27
N ILE A 39 -0.88 10.61 -12.20
CA ILE A 39 -0.14 11.78 -12.66
C ILE A 39 0.93 11.32 -13.66
N SER A 40 0.85 11.83 -14.88
CA SER A 40 1.74 11.43 -15.96
C SER A 40 2.31 12.66 -16.68
N PRO A 41 3.50 12.56 -17.28
CA PRO A 41 4.03 13.61 -18.12
C PRO A 41 3.05 13.97 -19.25
N GLY A 42 2.86 15.25 -19.51
CA GLY A 42 1.95 15.79 -20.49
C GLY A 42 0.52 16.04 -19.99
N GLU A 43 0.17 15.56 -18.79
CA GLU A 43 -1.14 15.83 -18.18
C GLU A 43 -1.15 17.21 -17.50
N GLN A 44 -2.34 17.81 -17.42
CA GLN A 44 -2.55 19.07 -16.73
C GLN A 44 -2.33 18.88 -15.22
N PHE A 45 -1.63 19.82 -14.60
CA PHE A 45 -1.48 19.86 -13.15
C PHE A 45 -2.82 20.02 -12.46
N ASN A 46 -3.22 19.03 -11.68
CA ASN A 46 -4.50 19.00 -10.98
C ASN A 46 -4.30 18.48 -9.54
N VAL A 47 -4.74 19.26 -8.56
CA VAL A 47 -4.61 18.92 -7.14
C VAL A 47 -5.37 17.64 -6.79
N THR A 48 -6.53 17.40 -7.42
CA THR A 48 -7.33 16.19 -7.17
C THR A 48 -6.57 14.93 -7.57
N ASP A 49 -5.86 14.95 -8.69
CA ASP A 49 -5.07 13.82 -9.17
C ASP A 49 -3.83 13.58 -8.30
N LEU A 50 -3.23 14.65 -7.77
CA LEU A 50 -2.15 14.56 -6.80
C LEU A 50 -2.59 13.87 -5.51
N ASP A 51 -3.75 14.23 -4.96
CA ASP A 51 -4.30 13.60 -3.75
C ASP A 51 -4.74 12.16 -4.02
N GLY A 52 -5.29 11.90 -5.19
CA GLY A 52 -5.58 10.56 -5.67
C GLY A 52 -4.32 9.68 -5.73
N GLU A 53 -3.23 10.21 -6.26
CA GLU A 53 -1.94 9.50 -6.35
C GLU A 53 -1.33 9.23 -4.96
N ARG A 54 -1.40 10.19 -4.01
CA ARG A 54 -1.01 9.95 -2.61
C ARG A 54 -1.77 8.77 -2.01
N THR A 55 -3.08 8.74 -2.21
CA THR A 55 -3.95 7.66 -1.72
C THR A 55 -3.62 6.33 -2.39
N ARG A 56 -3.38 6.33 -3.71
CA ARG A 56 -2.99 5.14 -4.49
C ARG A 56 -1.67 4.56 -3.99
N ILE A 57 -0.63 5.39 -3.85
CA ILE A 57 0.69 4.95 -3.37
C ILE A 57 0.61 4.46 -1.93
N SER A 58 -0.11 5.16 -1.05
CA SER A 58 -0.31 4.71 0.33
C SER A 58 -0.98 3.34 0.38
N THR A 59 -2.02 3.12 -0.41
CA THR A 59 -2.71 1.83 -0.52
C THR A 59 -1.78 0.75 -1.05
N LEU A 60 -0.99 1.05 -2.08
CA LEU A 60 0.01 0.14 -2.63
C LEU A 60 1.02 -0.30 -1.57
N LEU A 61 1.60 0.64 -0.82
CA LEU A 61 2.60 0.36 0.20
C LEU A 61 2.00 -0.42 1.38
N ARG A 62 0.78 -0.10 1.80
CA ARG A 62 0.06 -0.88 2.82
C ARG A 62 -0.20 -2.31 2.35
N ASN A 63 -0.55 -2.51 1.10
CA ASN A 63 -0.78 -3.83 0.52
C ASN A 63 0.49 -4.70 0.46
N VAL A 64 1.68 -4.10 0.41
CA VAL A 64 2.96 -4.82 0.47
C VAL A 64 3.56 -4.88 1.89
N GLY A 65 2.75 -4.52 2.91
CA GLY A 65 3.07 -4.72 4.32
C GLY A 65 3.48 -3.46 5.08
N CYS A 66 3.63 -2.30 4.47
CA CYS A 66 3.92 -1.04 5.16
C CYS A 66 2.66 -0.53 5.87
N TYR A 67 2.23 -1.24 6.92
CA TYR A 67 0.93 -1.07 7.57
C TYR A 67 0.67 0.36 8.07
N TYR A 68 1.69 1.03 8.59
CA TYR A 68 1.58 2.38 9.14
C TYR A 68 1.72 3.49 8.10
N PHE A 69 1.88 3.14 6.82
CA PHE A 69 2.02 4.15 5.77
C PHE A 69 0.69 4.89 5.54
N ARG A 70 0.75 6.23 5.47
CA ARG A 70 -0.40 7.12 5.29
C ARG A 70 -0.21 8.03 4.07
N PRO A 71 -1.29 8.52 3.43
CA PRO A 71 -1.19 9.50 2.34
C PRO A 71 -0.45 10.78 2.76
N ASP A 72 -0.62 11.23 4.02
CA ASP A 72 -0.01 12.44 4.56
C ASP A 72 1.53 12.35 4.67
N TYR A 73 2.10 11.15 4.56
CA TYR A 73 3.55 10.97 4.51
C TYR A 73 4.15 11.20 3.12
N LEU A 74 3.31 11.50 2.13
CA LEU A 74 3.70 11.86 0.79
C LEU A 74 3.48 13.36 0.57
N THR A 75 4.50 14.06 0.16
CA THR A 75 4.39 15.47 -0.25
C THR A 75 5.00 15.67 -1.63
N TYR A 76 4.61 16.76 -2.27
CA TYR A 76 5.12 17.12 -3.59
C TYR A 76 5.99 18.37 -3.49
N GLN A 77 7.07 18.34 -4.21
CA GLN A 77 7.87 19.51 -4.56
C GLN A 77 7.70 19.75 -6.06
N ALA A 78 7.17 20.91 -6.40
CA ALA A 78 6.97 21.33 -7.78
C ALA A 78 8.04 22.36 -8.13
N ASP A 79 8.75 22.15 -9.23
CA ASP A 79 9.74 23.10 -9.73
C ASP A 79 9.31 23.60 -11.11
N THR A 80 9.04 24.89 -11.17
CA THR A 80 8.63 25.60 -12.40
C THR A 80 9.79 26.30 -13.07
N THR A 81 10.97 26.30 -12.46
CA THR A 81 12.16 27.02 -12.97
C THR A 81 12.97 26.15 -13.92
N LEU A 82 12.88 24.83 -13.79
CA LEU A 82 13.64 23.88 -14.59
C LEU A 82 13.11 23.75 -16.02
N VAL A 83 11.81 24.01 -16.24
CA VAL A 83 11.16 23.81 -17.53
C VAL A 83 10.36 25.08 -17.90
N PRO A 84 10.75 25.82 -18.93
CA PRO A 84 10.01 26.99 -19.39
C PRO A 84 8.69 26.60 -20.09
N GLY A 85 7.77 27.59 -20.21
CA GLY A 85 6.56 27.41 -21.03
C GLY A 85 5.36 26.78 -20.32
N GLY A 86 5.20 26.99 -18.99
CA GLY A 86 4.03 26.48 -18.26
C GLY A 86 4.12 25.00 -17.92
N HIS A 87 5.30 24.44 -17.90
CA HIS A 87 5.56 23.07 -17.46
C HIS A 87 6.13 23.02 -16.05
N VAL A 88 5.89 21.91 -15.34
CA VAL A 88 6.33 21.70 -13.96
C VAL A 88 6.97 20.32 -13.78
N ALA A 89 8.17 20.32 -13.23
CA ALA A 89 8.80 19.08 -12.78
C ALA A 89 8.31 18.75 -11.37
N MET A 90 7.72 17.56 -11.21
CA MET A 90 7.13 17.11 -9.95
C MET A 90 8.05 16.11 -9.26
N ARG A 91 8.34 16.36 -7.98
CA ARG A 91 9.08 15.43 -7.13
C ARG A 91 8.20 15.00 -5.95
N MET A 92 7.92 13.72 -5.84
CA MET A 92 7.26 13.14 -4.66
C MET A 92 8.32 12.76 -3.64
N VAL A 93 8.23 13.33 -2.44
CA VAL A 93 9.19 13.13 -1.35
C VAL A 93 8.46 12.78 -0.04
N PRO A 94 9.15 12.18 0.94
CA PRO A 94 8.58 11.99 2.27
C PRO A 94 8.25 13.33 2.90
N ALA A 95 7.09 13.42 3.55
CA ALA A 95 6.71 14.60 4.31
C ALA A 95 7.64 14.76 5.53
N PRO A 96 7.94 16.01 5.93
CA PRO A 96 8.68 16.27 7.17
C PRO A 96 8.01 15.57 8.35
N GLY A 97 8.80 14.85 9.16
CA GLY A 97 8.28 14.11 10.32
C GLY A 97 7.68 12.73 10.01
N MET A 98 7.79 12.23 8.79
CA MET A 98 7.43 10.84 8.50
C MET A 98 8.27 9.89 9.37
N PRO A 99 7.64 9.02 10.19
CA PRO A 99 8.38 8.08 11.02
C PRO A 99 9.00 6.97 10.17
N SER A 100 10.23 6.57 10.47
CA SER A 100 10.94 5.50 9.75
C SER A 100 10.20 4.15 9.77
N VAL A 101 9.34 3.94 10.77
CA VAL A 101 8.50 2.73 10.88
C VAL A 101 7.46 2.65 9.76
N ALA A 102 7.07 3.78 9.14
CA ALA A 102 6.07 3.81 8.08
C ALA A 102 6.50 2.98 6.85
N GLU A 103 7.79 2.94 6.54
CA GLU A 103 8.33 2.16 5.41
C GLU A 103 8.67 0.71 5.77
N LYS A 104 8.61 0.34 7.06
CA LYS A 104 8.92 -1.03 7.49
C LYS A 104 7.76 -1.98 7.18
N PRO A 105 8.05 -3.17 6.62
CA PRO A 105 7.02 -4.18 6.39
C PRO A 105 6.64 -4.87 7.69
N PHE A 106 5.36 -5.02 7.93
CA PHE A 106 4.78 -5.80 9.01
C PHE A 106 4.12 -7.07 8.45
N TYR A 107 4.26 -8.14 9.18
CA TYR A 107 3.71 -9.44 8.81
C TYR A 107 2.81 -9.94 9.93
N VAL A 108 1.70 -10.58 9.55
CA VAL A 108 0.83 -11.23 10.52
C VAL A 108 1.56 -12.46 11.07
N GLY A 109 1.78 -12.49 12.38
CA GLY A 109 2.43 -13.60 13.08
C GLY A 109 1.50 -14.81 13.27
N LYS A 110 1.64 -15.48 14.41
CA LYS A 110 0.76 -16.61 14.80
C LYS A 110 -0.69 -16.13 14.90
N LYS A 111 -1.61 -16.92 14.36
CA LYS A 111 -3.04 -16.63 14.37
C LYS A 111 -3.73 -17.60 15.29
N ALA A 112 -4.61 -17.08 16.13
CA ALA A 112 -5.46 -17.89 16.99
C ALA A 112 -6.92 -17.47 16.81
N PHE A 113 -7.82 -18.42 16.82
CA PHE A 113 -9.25 -18.20 16.74
C PHE A 113 -9.89 -18.91 17.92
N TYR A 114 -10.70 -18.20 18.69
CA TYR A 114 -11.33 -18.71 19.92
C TYR A 114 -12.84 -18.87 19.70
N LEU A 115 -13.31 -20.10 19.81
CA LEU A 115 -14.74 -20.47 19.83
C LEU A 115 -15.14 -20.77 21.27
N TYR A 116 -15.86 -19.87 21.86
CA TYR A 116 -16.42 -20.06 23.19
C TYR A 116 -17.62 -21.01 23.12
N GLY A 117 -17.80 -21.82 24.16
CA GLY A 117 -18.95 -22.69 24.32
C GLY A 117 -20.25 -21.93 24.58
N LYS A 118 -21.35 -22.66 24.73
CA LYS A 118 -22.63 -22.07 25.14
C LYS A 118 -22.42 -21.34 26.47
N GLN A 119 -23.07 -20.18 26.63
CA GLN A 119 -22.97 -19.35 27.87
C GLN A 119 -21.55 -18.85 28.18
N GLY A 120 -20.65 -18.72 27.14
CA GLY A 120 -19.34 -18.16 27.33
C GLY A 120 -18.28 -19.10 27.94
N GLN A 121 -18.51 -20.39 27.94
CA GLN A 121 -17.53 -21.38 28.42
C GLN A 121 -16.22 -21.28 27.67
N THR A 122 -15.11 -21.23 28.42
CA THR A 122 -13.77 -21.11 27.84
C THR A 122 -13.41 -22.35 26.99
N PRO A 123 -12.66 -22.16 25.90
CA PRO A 123 -12.12 -23.26 25.12
C PRO A 123 -11.26 -24.19 25.99
N ASN A 124 -11.44 -25.50 25.86
CA ASN A 124 -10.70 -26.53 26.57
C ASN A 124 -9.86 -27.44 25.63
N ASP A 125 -10.00 -27.24 24.32
CA ASP A 125 -9.26 -27.99 23.31
C ASP A 125 -8.83 -27.09 22.13
N SER A 126 -7.91 -27.59 21.29
CA SER A 126 -7.42 -26.81 20.14
C SER A 126 -6.99 -27.70 18.98
N ILE A 127 -7.10 -27.17 17.75
CA ILE A 127 -6.62 -27.81 16.52
C ILE A 127 -5.82 -26.81 15.70
N ASP A 128 -4.75 -27.28 15.08
CA ASP A 128 -3.97 -26.51 14.11
C ASP A 128 -4.46 -26.80 12.68
N TYR A 129 -4.88 -25.74 11.97
CA TYR A 129 -5.32 -25.83 10.60
C TYR A 129 -4.65 -24.77 9.73
N LYS A 130 -3.77 -25.17 8.81
CA LYS A 130 -3.06 -24.27 7.87
C LYS A 130 -2.43 -23.02 8.52
N GLY A 131 -1.79 -23.21 9.69
CA GLY A 131 -1.15 -22.13 10.44
C GLY A 131 -2.12 -21.22 11.21
N LEU A 132 -3.37 -21.61 11.34
CA LEU A 132 -4.37 -21.05 12.23
C LEU A 132 -4.61 -22.01 13.37
N ARG A 133 -4.39 -21.60 14.62
CA ARG A 133 -4.75 -22.36 15.81
C ARG A 133 -6.17 -22.01 16.21
N ILE A 134 -7.05 -23.01 16.24
CA ILE A 134 -8.47 -22.87 16.57
C ILE A 134 -8.66 -23.50 17.95
N TYR A 135 -9.02 -22.67 18.93
CA TYR A 135 -9.41 -23.11 20.28
C TYR A 135 -10.93 -23.27 20.32
N TYR A 136 -11.45 -24.34 20.88
CA TYR A 136 -12.87 -24.62 20.97
C TYR A 136 -13.23 -25.32 22.29
N HIS A 137 -14.54 -25.34 22.62
CA HIS A 137 -15.06 -26.05 23.80
C HIS A 137 -15.75 -27.35 23.38
N ASP A 138 -15.37 -28.44 24.01
CA ASP A 138 -15.81 -29.83 23.83
C ASP A 138 -15.66 -30.34 22.39
N LYS A 139 -16.49 -29.86 21.46
CA LYS A 139 -16.53 -30.33 20.08
C LYS A 139 -16.52 -29.18 19.08
N LEU A 140 -15.61 -29.25 18.13
CA LEU A 140 -15.57 -28.31 17.03
C LEU A 140 -16.77 -28.52 16.10
N ARG A 141 -17.77 -27.63 16.18
CA ARG A 141 -19.02 -27.69 15.41
C ARG A 141 -18.93 -27.04 14.03
N VAL A 142 -17.87 -26.29 13.78
CA VAL A 142 -17.61 -25.56 12.53
C VAL A 142 -16.42 -26.19 11.81
N ARG A 143 -16.54 -26.40 10.52
CA ARG A 143 -15.43 -26.94 9.72
C ARG A 143 -14.23 -25.97 9.75
N PRO A 144 -13.00 -26.40 10.09
CA PRO A 144 -11.82 -25.54 10.13
C PRO A 144 -11.59 -24.74 8.84
N ASN A 145 -11.90 -25.36 7.69
CA ASN A 145 -11.80 -24.70 6.40
C ASN A 145 -12.74 -23.50 6.24
N MET A 146 -13.94 -23.53 6.81
CA MET A 146 -14.87 -22.38 6.81
C MET A 146 -14.28 -21.21 7.59
N ILE A 147 -13.78 -21.47 8.80
CA ILE A 147 -13.13 -20.46 9.63
C ILE A 147 -11.93 -19.87 8.87
N TYR A 148 -11.10 -20.73 8.31
CA TYR A 148 -9.92 -20.31 7.54
C TYR A 148 -10.28 -19.46 6.33
N ARG A 149 -11.33 -19.79 5.58
CA ARG A 149 -11.80 -19.02 4.40
C ARG A 149 -12.46 -17.71 4.82
N TRP A 150 -13.21 -17.72 5.91
CA TRP A 150 -13.89 -16.53 6.42
C TRP A 150 -12.90 -15.51 7.00
N LEU A 151 -11.84 -15.98 7.64
CA LEU A 151 -10.71 -15.19 8.07
C LEU A 151 -9.80 -14.79 6.89
N ASN A 152 -10.30 -14.78 5.66
CA ASN A 152 -9.57 -14.53 4.41
C ASN A 152 -8.71 -13.27 4.49
N TYR A 153 -7.57 -13.41 5.11
CA TYR A 153 -6.63 -12.32 5.30
C TYR A 153 -5.95 -11.97 3.99
N GLN A 154 -6.14 -10.77 3.56
CA GLN A 154 -5.36 -10.15 2.50
C GLN A 154 -3.84 -10.27 2.75
N ALA A 155 -3.41 -10.36 4.02
CA ALA A 155 -2.03 -10.68 4.42
C ALA A 155 -1.47 -11.97 3.76
N TYR A 156 -2.31 -12.93 3.39
CA TYR A 156 -1.87 -14.15 2.68
C TYR A 156 -1.61 -13.91 1.19
N ARG A 157 -2.33 -13.00 0.55
CA ARG A 157 -2.04 -12.55 -0.81
C ARG A 157 -0.70 -11.80 -0.87
N GLN A 158 -0.37 -11.05 0.16
CA GLN A 158 0.89 -10.29 0.24
C GLN A 158 2.13 -11.19 0.32
N LYS A 159 2.08 -12.31 1.06
CA LYS A 159 3.19 -13.28 1.10
C LYS A 159 3.46 -13.92 -0.27
N ARG A 160 2.43 -14.22 -1.03
CA ARG A 160 2.55 -14.84 -2.35
C ARG A 160 3.12 -13.87 -3.39
N GLN A 161 2.71 -12.61 -3.38
CA GLN A 161 3.24 -11.60 -4.31
C GLN A 161 4.70 -11.24 -4.02
N VAL A 162 5.13 -11.25 -2.77
CA VAL A 162 6.54 -10.99 -2.40
C VAL A 162 7.42 -12.21 -2.74
N GLN A 163 6.92 -13.44 -2.59
CA GLN A 163 7.66 -14.64 -3.00
C GLN A 163 7.74 -14.79 -4.52
N ASP A 164 6.68 -14.47 -5.25
CA ASP A 164 6.69 -14.53 -6.71
C ASP A 164 7.56 -13.44 -7.34
N SER A 165 7.69 -12.28 -6.71
CA SER A 165 8.61 -11.22 -7.16
C SER A 165 10.07 -11.45 -6.79
N THR A 166 10.38 -12.31 -5.79
CA THR A 166 11.73 -12.77 -5.47
C THR A 166 12.09 -14.10 -6.11
N GLY A 167 11.11 -14.80 -6.71
CA GLY A 167 11.25 -16.15 -7.29
C GLY A 167 11.71 -16.18 -8.75
N ILE A 168 12.00 -15.06 -9.39
CA ILE A 168 12.53 -15.02 -10.76
C ILE A 168 14.06 -15.07 -10.75
N SER A 169 14.67 -15.99 -10.03
CA SER A 169 16.08 -16.28 -10.25
C SER A 169 16.53 -17.66 -9.76
N ARG A 170 15.72 -18.71 -9.99
CA ARG A 170 16.20 -20.08 -9.83
C ARG A 170 15.61 -21.02 -10.88
N ARG A 171 15.81 -20.71 -12.15
CA ARG A 171 15.79 -21.71 -13.24
C ARG A 171 16.71 -21.27 -14.34
N ARG A 172 17.98 -21.64 -14.25
CA ARG A 172 18.88 -21.99 -15.37
C ARG A 172 20.31 -22.12 -14.84
N SER A 173 20.63 -23.30 -14.35
CA SER A 173 21.96 -23.88 -14.47
C SER A 173 21.87 -25.36 -14.11
N MET A 174 21.39 -26.12 -15.09
CA MET A 174 21.64 -27.55 -15.25
C MET A 174 21.42 -27.86 -16.74
N GLN A 175 22.46 -27.67 -17.48
CA GLN A 175 22.89 -28.48 -18.62
C GLN A 175 24.37 -28.28 -18.79
#